data_0d1b9bd48816f6a785bd3a9bb061a505
#
_entry.id   0d1b9bd48816f6a785bd3a9bb061a505
#
_cell.length_a   1.000
_cell.length_b   1.000
_cell.length_c   1.000
_cell.angle_alpha   90.00
_cell.angle_beta   90.00
_cell.angle_gamma   90.00
#
_symmetry.space_group_name_H-M   'P 1'
#
loop_
_entity.id
_entity.type
_entity.pdbx_description
1 polymer ?
#
loop_
_entity_poly.entity_id
_entity_poly.type
_entity_poly.pdbx_seq_one_letter_code
_entity_poly.pdbx_strand_id
1 'polypeptide(L)'
;MCKKNSTDLIKIIIHVLLAVVFVLNFKIIRVNGQSMSPTLDNGQVILTSRHTDDLKRNSIVIVKYNDELIVKRIAALENDTVVMKDDAVFVNGVKLSNSSYEGEDMSITLKKGEVFILGDNHKVRLDSRYFGTISTDMIVSVKI
;
A
#
# COMPACT_ATOMS: atom_id res chain seq x y z
N MET A 1 27.21 -40.80 21.43
CA MET A 1 26.17 -40.50 20.43
C MET A 1 24.91 -40.05 21.17
N CYS A 2 24.62 -38.76 21.19
CA CYS A 2 23.41 -38.24 21.83
C CYS A 2 22.18 -38.59 20.98
N LYS A 3 21.26 -39.42 21.48
CA LYS A 3 19.98 -39.69 20.86
C LYS A 3 19.20 -38.36 20.83
N LYS A 4 19.18 -37.69 19.69
CA LYS A 4 18.30 -36.54 19.47
C LYS A 4 16.87 -37.06 19.57
N ASN A 5 16.15 -36.73 20.64
CA ASN A 5 14.81 -37.23 20.90
C ASN A 5 13.88 -36.88 19.73
N SER A 6 13.00 -37.78 19.32
CA SER A 6 12.02 -37.58 18.24
C SER A 6 11.14 -36.35 18.51
N THR A 7 10.91 -35.99 19.78
CA THR A 7 10.22 -34.77 20.21
C THR A 7 10.94 -33.50 19.82
N ASP A 8 12.28 -33.47 19.84
CA ASP A 8 13.05 -32.29 19.46
C ASP A 8 13.04 -32.11 17.93
N LEU A 9 13.06 -33.19 17.19
CA LEU A 9 12.92 -33.16 15.74
C LEU A 9 11.54 -32.61 15.32
N ILE A 10 10.47 -33.06 15.97
CA ILE A 10 9.10 -32.59 15.74
C ILE A 10 8.98 -31.09 16.02
N LYS A 11 9.55 -30.60 17.13
CA LYS A 11 9.58 -29.17 17.45
C LYS A 11 10.29 -28.37 16.37
N ILE A 12 11.44 -28.81 15.89
CA ILE A 12 12.18 -28.14 14.81
C ILE A 12 11.32 -28.05 13.55
N ILE A 13 10.68 -29.16 13.15
CA ILE A 13 9.82 -29.20 11.98
C ILE A 13 8.66 -28.19 12.10
N ILE A 14 8.01 -28.12 13.27
CA ILE A 14 6.93 -27.16 13.52
C ILE A 14 7.43 -25.71 13.38
N HIS A 15 8.58 -25.36 13.97
CA HIS A 15 9.13 -24.01 13.87
C HIS A 15 9.51 -23.65 12.44
N VAL A 16 10.07 -24.60 11.68
CA VAL A 16 10.38 -24.38 10.26
C VAL A 16 9.11 -24.16 9.45
N LEU A 17 8.07 -24.96 9.68
CA LEU A 17 6.76 -24.78 9.03
C LEU A 17 6.15 -23.41 9.33
N LEU A 18 6.16 -22.99 10.59
CA LEU A 18 5.65 -21.68 10.99
C LEU A 18 6.45 -20.53 10.35
N ALA A 19 7.77 -20.65 10.29
CA ALA A 19 8.61 -19.67 9.62
C ALA A 19 8.32 -19.60 8.11
N VAL A 20 8.14 -20.74 7.45
CA VAL A 20 7.77 -20.79 6.03
C VAL A 20 6.41 -20.14 5.81
N VAL A 21 5.39 -20.48 6.62
CA VAL A 21 4.06 -19.86 6.55
C VAL A 21 4.16 -18.35 6.72
N PHE A 22 4.96 -17.88 7.69
CA PHE A 22 5.16 -16.46 7.91
C PHE A 22 5.76 -15.77 6.68
N VAL A 23 6.86 -16.31 6.12
CA VAL A 23 7.54 -15.71 4.94
C VAL A 23 6.63 -15.73 3.70
N LEU A 24 5.78 -16.75 3.55
CA LEU A 24 4.85 -16.83 2.43
C LEU A 24 3.72 -15.78 2.51
N ASN A 25 3.28 -15.43 3.72
CA ASN A 25 2.13 -14.53 3.92
C ASN A 25 2.53 -13.09 4.22
N PHE A 26 3.73 -12.85 4.73
CA PHE A 26 4.16 -11.53 5.18
C PHE A 26 5.42 -11.06 4.49
N LYS A 27 5.61 -9.75 4.48
CA LYS A 27 6.82 -9.10 3.97
C LYS A 27 7.21 -7.96 4.90
N ILE A 28 8.50 -7.84 5.17
CA ILE A 28 9.07 -6.71 5.90
C ILE A 28 9.58 -5.71 4.88
N ILE A 29 9.12 -4.46 4.99
CA ILE A 29 9.47 -3.36 4.08
C ILE A 29 10.11 -2.25 4.87
N ARG A 30 11.21 -1.70 4.36
CA ARG A 30 11.78 -0.45 4.84
C ARG A 30 11.25 0.69 3.98
N VAL A 31 10.61 1.66 4.64
CA VAL A 31 10.07 2.86 3.96
C VAL A 31 11.24 3.71 3.46
N ASN A 32 11.22 4.07 2.19
CA ASN A 32 12.18 4.98 1.59
C ASN A 32 11.47 6.24 1.10
N GLY A 33 11.95 7.39 1.55
CA GLY A 33 11.36 8.70 1.21
C GLY A 33 10.37 9.22 2.24
N GLN A 34 9.82 10.39 1.97
CA GLN A 34 8.96 11.15 2.89
C GLN A 34 7.51 11.25 2.41
N SER A 35 7.13 10.51 1.38
CA SER A 35 5.78 10.63 0.78
C SER A 35 4.64 10.23 1.70
N MET A 36 4.92 9.46 2.75
CA MET A 36 3.95 9.00 3.75
C MET A 36 4.08 9.72 5.10
N SER A 37 4.94 10.72 5.21
CA SER A 37 5.06 11.55 6.41
C SER A 37 3.78 12.38 6.62
N PRO A 38 3.29 12.55 7.88
CA PRO A 38 3.88 12.09 9.14
C PRO A 38 3.49 10.67 9.55
N THR A 39 2.69 9.94 8.76
CA THR A 39 2.18 8.60 9.14
C THR A 39 3.28 7.55 9.18
N LEU A 40 4.22 7.62 8.23
CA LEU A 40 5.39 6.75 8.18
C LEU A 40 6.63 7.60 7.93
N ASP A 41 7.67 7.36 8.72
CA ASP A 41 8.94 8.03 8.60
C ASP A 41 9.88 7.35 7.61
N ASN A 42 10.78 8.15 7.02
CA ASN A 42 11.85 7.60 6.19
C ASN A 42 12.74 6.66 7.01
N GLY A 43 13.00 5.47 6.49
CA GLY A 43 13.76 4.42 7.15
C GLY A 43 12.97 3.54 8.09
N GLN A 44 11.70 3.86 8.40
CA GLN A 44 10.83 3.04 9.23
C GLN A 44 10.65 1.65 8.61
N VAL A 45 10.65 0.62 9.46
CA VAL A 45 10.38 -0.76 9.06
C VAL A 45 8.93 -1.09 9.38
N ILE A 46 8.21 -1.61 8.39
CA ILE A 46 6.81 -2.00 8.51
C ILE A 46 6.61 -3.46 8.13
N LEU A 47 5.65 -4.10 8.78
CA LEU A 47 5.17 -5.43 8.42
C LEU A 47 3.97 -5.30 7.48
N THR A 48 3.96 -6.10 6.41
CA THR A 48 2.91 -6.08 5.40
C THR A 48 2.42 -7.49 5.12
N SER A 49 1.12 -7.63 4.84
CA SER A 49 0.51 -8.86 4.35
C SER A 49 0.58 -8.93 2.83
N ARG A 50 0.87 -10.11 2.28
CA ARG A 50 0.80 -10.38 0.83
C ARG A 50 -0.63 -10.60 0.32
N HIS A 51 -1.61 -10.74 1.22
CA HIS A 51 -3.02 -10.85 0.85
C HIS A 51 -3.55 -9.47 0.45
N THR A 52 -3.95 -9.34 -0.80
CA THR A 52 -4.43 -8.11 -1.42
C THR A 52 -5.88 -8.21 -1.90
N ASP A 53 -6.61 -9.25 -1.48
CA ASP A 53 -7.97 -9.53 -1.97
C ASP A 53 -9.03 -8.62 -1.34
N ASP A 54 -8.78 -8.03 -0.17
CA ASP A 54 -9.71 -7.16 0.57
C ASP A 54 -9.11 -5.75 0.75
N LEU A 55 -8.93 -5.05 -0.36
CA LEU A 55 -8.44 -3.68 -0.35
C LEU A 55 -9.53 -2.73 0.16
N LYS A 56 -9.16 -1.84 1.07
CA LYS A 56 -10.07 -0.84 1.66
C LYS A 56 -9.53 0.56 1.47
N ARG A 57 -10.43 1.56 1.43
CA ARG A 57 -10.02 2.96 1.54
C ARG A 57 -9.20 3.15 2.83
N ASN A 58 -8.23 4.01 2.78
CA ASN A 58 -7.25 4.30 3.82
C ASN A 58 -6.22 3.20 4.09
N SER A 59 -6.28 2.02 3.47
CA SER A 59 -5.21 1.03 3.57
C SER A 59 -3.91 1.60 3.01
N ILE A 60 -2.80 1.36 3.72
CA ILE A 60 -1.46 1.67 3.22
C ILE A 60 -0.97 0.46 2.44
N VAL A 61 -0.61 0.69 1.18
CA VAL A 61 -0.23 -0.36 0.23
C VAL A 61 1.18 -0.14 -0.29
N ILE A 62 1.82 -1.24 -0.62
CA ILE A 62 3.08 -1.27 -1.34
C ILE A 62 2.76 -1.58 -2.80
N VAL A 63 3.13 -0.68 -3.68
CA VAL A 63 2.83 -0.75 -5.12
C VAL A 63 4.13 -0.89 -5.89
N LYS A 64 4.15 -1.78 -6.88
CA LYS A 64 5.23 -1.85 -7.85
C LYS A 64 4.90 -0.92 -9.02
N TYR A 65 5.61 0.21 -9.10
CA TYR A 65 5.43 1.21 -10.14
C TYR A 65 6.78 1.50 -10.82
N ASN A 66 6.86 1.32 -12.14
CA ASN A 66 8.10 1.48 -12.94
C ASN A 66 9.30 0.73 -12.32
N ASP A 67 9.11 -0.54 -11.94
CA ASP A 67 10.09 -1.41 -11.27
C ASP A 67 10.55 -0.95 -9.89
N GLU A 68 10.01 0.12 -9.36
CA GLU A 68 10.24 0.59 -7.99
C GLU A 68 9.08 0.21 -7.06
N LEU A 69 9.40 0.00 -5.78
CA LEU A 69 8.39 -0.18 -4.75
C LEU A 69 8.11 1.17 -4.09
N ILE A 70 6.88 1.64 -4.22
CA ILE A 70 6.39 2.84 -3.56
C ILE A 70 5.36 2.49 -2.49
N VAL A 71 5.34 3.27 -1.41
CA VAL A 71 4.37 3.14 -0.33
C VAL A 71 3.37 4.28 -0.44
N LYS A 72 2.08 3.96 -0.52
CA LYS A 72 0.99 4.92 -0.69
C LYS A 72 -0.25 4.49 0.08
N ARG A 73 -1.22 5.41 0.19
CA ARG A 73 -2.54 5.15 0.77
C ARG A 73 -3.59 5.05 -0.32
N ILE A 74 -4.49 4.07 -0.23
CA ILE A 74 -5.67 4.00 -1.09
C ILE A 74 -6.63 5.12 -0.71
N ALA A 75 -6.87 6.04 -1.63
CA ALA A 75 -7.81 7.14 -1.49
C ALA A 75 -9.18 6.79 -2.08
N ALA A 76 -9.20 6.06 -3.20
CA ALA A 76 -10.43 5.64 -3.85
C ALA A 76 -10.29 4.23 -4.44
N LEU A 77 -11.41 3.52 -4.54
CA LEU A 77 -11.57 2.17 -5.07
C LEU A 77 -12.48 2.19 -6.31
N GLU A 78 -12.68 1.02 -6.92
CA GLU A 78 -13.61 0.87 -8.05
C GLU A 78 -14.99 1.48 -7.76
N ASN A 79 -15.60 2.07 -8.79
CA ASN A 79 -16.86 2.81 -8.76
C ASN A 79 -16.82 4.15 -8.00
N ASP A 80 -15.70 4.52 -7.36
CA ASP A 80 -15.54 5.85 -6.79
C ASP A 80 -15.30 6.88 -7.90
N THR A 81 -15.83 8.08 -7.70
CA THR A 81 -15.52 9.24 -8.54
C THR A 81 -14.53 10.14 -7.81
N VAL A 82 -13.37 10.34 -8.43
CA VAL A 82 -12.34 11.27 -7.98
C VAL A 82 -12.42 12.53 -8.82
N VAL A 83 -12.54 13.68 -8.16
CA VAL A 83 -12.51 15.00 -8.78
C VAL A 83 -11.31 15.77 -8.22
N MET A 84 -10.47 16.25 -9.11
CA MET A 84 -9.31 17.09 -8.78
C MET A 84 -9.60 18.48 -9.34
N LYS A 85 -9.78 19.47 -8.45
CA LYS A 85 -10.07 20.86 -8.79
C LYS A 85 -9.85 21.77 -7.59
N ASP A 86 -9.80 23.09 -7.82
CA ASP A 86 -9.70 24.09 -6.76
C ASP A 86 -8.59 23.77 -5.74
N ASP A 87 -7.41 23.38 -6.22
CA ASP A 87 -6.25 22.96 -5.43
C ASP A 87 -6.52 21.79 -4.46
N ALA A 88 -7.51 20.94 -4.76
CA ALA A 88 -7.92 19.86 -3.88
C ALA A 88 -8.29 18.58 -4.64
N VAL A 89 -8.33 17.47 -3.91
CA VAL A 89 -8.84 16.18 -4.38
C VAL A 89 -10.11 15.84 -3.60
N PHE A 90 -11.15 15.47 -4.33
CA PHE A 90 -12.44 15.02 -3.79
C PHE A 90 -12.67 13.58 -4.18
N VAL A 91 -13.22 12.78 -3.27
CA VAL A 91 -13.70 11.43 -3.55
C VAL A 91 -15.17 11.36 -3.21
N ASN A 92 -15.99 11.04 -4.19
CA ASN A 92 -17.46 11.01 -4.09
C ASN A 92 -18.03 12.34 -3.50
N GLY A 93 -17.48 13.46 -3.93
CA GLY A 93 -17.87 14.80 -3.46
C GLY A 93 -17.30 15.21 -2.10
N VAL A 94 -16.59 14.34 -1.39
CA VAL A 94 -15.95 14.66 -0.10
C VAL A 94 -14.51 15.10 -0.33
N LYS A 95 -14.17 16.32 0.10
CA LYS A 95 -12.80 16.83 0.03
C LYS A 95 -11.87 15.99 0.93
N LEU A 96 -10.77 15.52 0.38
CA LEU A 96 -9.74 14.86 1.16
C LEU A 96 -8.89 15.92 1.90
N SER A 97 -8.74 15.73 3.20
CA SER A 97 -7.81 16.54 4.00
C SER A 97 -6.38 16.27 3.54
N ASN A 98 -5.54 17.30 3.51
CA ASN A 98 -4.12 17.19 3.13
C ASN A 98 -3.85 16.72 1.68
N SER A 99 -4.79 16.93 0.76
CA SER A 99 -4.59 16.67 -0.66
C SER A 99 -4.57 17.97 -1.42
N SER A 100 -3.40 18.46 -1.81
CA SER A 100 -3.28 19.56 -2.77
C SER A 100 -3.18 19.01 -4.19
N TYR A 101 -3.77 19.71 -5.14
CA TYR A 101 -3.68 19.43 -6.56
C TYR A 101 -3.35 20.71 -7.32
N GLU A 102 -2.36 20.66 -8.18
CA GLU A 102 -2.04 21.75 -9.10
C GLU A 102 -2.07 21.16 -10.51
N GLY A 103 -3.09 21.49 -11.26
CA GLY A 103 -3.30 21.00 -12.62
C GLY A 103 -4.66 21.44 -13.14
N GLU A 104 -5.00 21.01 -14.34
CA GLU A 104 -6.32 21.23 -14.93
C GLU A 104 -7.38 20.41 -14.19
N ASP A 105 -8.58 20.97 -14.08
CA ASP A 105 -9.71 20.29 -13.45
C ASP A 105 -9.97 18.94 -14.13
N MET A 106 -10.03 17.88 -13.33
CA MET A 106 -10.17 16.50 -13.83
C MET A 106 -11.20 15.75 -12.99
N SER A 107 -11.99 14.91 -13.66
CA SER A 107 -12.93 13.98 -13.03
C SER A 107 -12.74 12.59 -13.61
N ILE A 108 -12.54 11.60 -12.74
CA ILE A 108 -12.33 10.20 -13.10
C ILE A 108 -13.24 9.32 -12.25
N THR A 109 -14.02 8.43 -12.88
CA THR A 109 -14.70 7.33 -12.17
C THR A 109 -13.88 6.07 -12.36
N LEU A 110 -13.46 5.45 -11.24
CA LEU A 110 -12.58 4.30 -11.24
C LEU A 110 -13.32 3.07 -11.76
N LYS A 111 -12.67 2.36 -12.69
CA LYS A 111 -13.16 1.10 -13.24
C LYS A 111 -12.86 -0.05 -12.29
N LYS A 112 -13.46 -1.21 -12.59
CA LYS A 112 -13.15 -2.46 -11.87
C LYS A 112 -11.66 -2.75 -11.91
N GLY A 113 -11.09 -3.06 -10.75
CA GLY A 113 -9.66 -3.35 -10.61
C GLY A 113 -8.76 -2.11 -10.63
N GLU A 114 -9.32 -0.91 -10.56
CA GLU A 114 -8.54 0.33 -10.44
C GLU A 114 -8.59 0.88 -9.02
N VAL A 115 -7.51 1.52 -8.61
CA VAL A 115 -7.42 2.26 -7.37
C VAL A 115 -6.75 3.62 -7.61
N PHE A 116 -7.11 4.60 -6.77
CA PHE A 116 -6.45 5.91 -6.72
C PHE A 116 -5.66 5.99 -5.42
N ILE A 117 -4.36 6.19 -5.52
CA ILE A 117 -3.44 6.16 -4.39
C ILE A 117 -2.80 7.52 -4.17
N LEU A 118 -2.63 7.91 -2.91
CA LEU A 118 -2.04 9.18 -2.50
C LEU A 118 -0.92 8.98 -1.47
N GLY A 119 0.07 9.86 -1.50
CA GLY A 119 0.98 10.05 -0.38
C GLY A 119 0.32 10.89 0.71
N ASP A 120 0.60 10.59 1.98
CA ASP A 120 0.12 11.39 3.11
C ASP A 120 0.83 12.76 3.19
N ASN A 121 2.02 12.86 2.60
CA ASN A 121 2.73 14.12 2.43
C ASN A 121 2.34 14.78 1.10
N HIS A 122 1.43 15.75 1.16
CA HIS A 122 0.92 16.47 0.00
C HIS A 122 2.00 17.23 -0.80
N LYS A 123 3.17 17.50 -0.21
CA LYS A 123 4.30 18.14 -0.88
C LYS A 123 5.04 17.21 -1.84
N VAL A 124 4.87 15.88 -1.67
CA VAL A 124 5.47 14.87 -2.54
C VAL A 124 4.39 14.33 -3.47
N ARG A 125 4.53 14.59 -4.78
CA ARG A 125 3.46 14.36 -5.76
C ARG A 125 3.62 13.10 -6.61
N LEU A 126 4.54 12.22 -6.31
CA LEU A 126 4.66 10.95 -7.02
C LEU A 126 3.58 9.97 -6.56
N ASP A 127 2.34 10.22 -7.01
CA ASP A 127 1.15 9.44 -6.73
C ASP A 127 0.09 9.64 -7.83
N SER A 128 -1.14 9.17 -7.61
CA SER A 128 -2.20 9.20 -8.61
C SER A 128 -2.61 10.61 -9.07
N ARG A 129 -2.24 11.66 -8.36
CA ARG A 129 -2.41 13.04 -8.84
C ARG A 129 -1.54 13.32 -10.07
N TYR A 130 -0.45 12.59 -10.21
CA TYR A 130 0.51 12.76 -11.31
C TYR A 130 0.31 11.72 -12.42
N PHE A 131 0.13 10.43 -12.06
CA PHE A 131 0.10 9.34 -13.03
C PHE A 131 -1.29 8.70 -13.22
N GLY A 132 -2.34 9.21 -12.53
CA GLY A 132 -3.71 8.68 -12.65
C GLY A 132 -3.96 7.43 -11.81
N THR A 133 -5.03 6.69 -12.16
CA THR A 133 -5.38 5.41 -11.53
C THR A 133 -4.33 4.34 -11.84
N ILE A 134 -4.20 3.36 -10.94
CA ILE A 134 -3.38 2.17 -11.15
C ILE A 134 -4.22 0.90 -11.02
N SER A 135 -3.76 -0.18 -11.66
CA SER A 135 -4.37 -1.51 -11.46
C SER A 135 -4.08 -2.06 -10.06
N THR A 136 -5.07 -2.73 -9.47
CA THR A 136 -4.89 -3.48 -8.21
C THR A 136 -3.79 -4.54 -8.31
N ASP A 137 -3.52 -5.07 -9.51
CA ASP A 137 -2.44 -6.05 -9.76
C ASP A 137 -1.03 -5.48 -9.49
N MET A 138 -0.89 -4.15 -9.47
CA MET A 138 0.37 -3.49 -9.12
C MET A 138 0.61 -3.47 -7.59
N ILE A 139 -0.40 -3.80 -6.79
CA ILE A 139 -0.30 -3.85 -5.32
C ILE A 139 0.34 -5.17 -4.91
N VAL A 140 1.49 -5.12 -4.28
CA VAL A 140 2.25 -6.32 -3.88
C VAL A 140 2.07 -6.72 -2.43
N SER A 141 1.63 -5.81 -1.59
CA SER A 141 1.26 -6.09 -0.18
C SER A 141 0.55 -4.91 0.49
N VAL A 142 -0.10 -5.18 1.61
CA VAL A 142 -0.84 -4.21 2.43
C VAL A 142 -0.22 -4.12 3.82
N LYS A 143 -0.03 -2.91 4.37
CA LYS A 143 0.46 -2.72 5.75
C LYS A 143 -0.58 -3.26 6.74
N ILE A 144 -0.11 -4.03 7.70
CA ILE A 144 -0.89 -4.52 8.83
C ILE A 144 -0.89 -3.47 9.94
#